data_dac04a605273006166a62e5bf3e79d83
#
_entry.id   dac04a605273006166a62e5bf3e79d83
#
_cell.length_a   1.000
_cell.length_b   1.000
_cell.length_c   1.000
_cell.angle_alpha   90.00
_cell.angle_beta   90.00
_cell.angle_gamma   90.00
#
_symmetry.space_group_name_H-M   'P 1'
#
loop_
_entity.id
_entity.type
_entity.pdbx_description
1 polymer ?
#
loop_
_entity_poly.entity_id
_entity_poly.type
_entity_poly.pdbx_seq_one_letter_code
_entity_poly.pdbx_strand_id
1 'polypeptide(L)' 'FNFDIKDNVKINHEELTKFFNSFQINYDNLEQAMEEFLTQRNKLRNEKNFNQADVMRDKLKEIGLLIKDGDDNSWYWENS' A
#
# COMPACT_ATOMS: atom_id res chain seq x y z
N PHE A 1 -25.67 -11.38 2.38
CA PHE A 1 -25.06 -11.40 2.33
C PHE A 1 -24.21 -10.88 2.08
N ASN A 2 -24.15 -10.46 2.08
CA ASN A 2 -23.35 -10.22 1.67
C ASN A 2 -22.32 -9.99 2.06
N PHE A 3 -22.09 -10.06 2.80
CA PHE A 3 -21.14 -10.13 3.23
C PHE A 3 -20.19 -10.63 2.78
N ASP A 4 -20.26 -10.89 2.43
CA ASP A 4 -19.51 -11.64 1.47
C ASP A 4 -18.42 -10.86 0.83
N ILE A 5 -18.66 -9.60 0.63
CA ILE A 5 -17.67 -8.70 0.09
C ILE A 5 -16.44 -8.68 0.96
N LYS A 6 -16.66 -8.73 2.26
CA LYS A 6 -15.55 -8.77 3.19
C LYS A 6 -14.74 -10.04 3.03
N ASP A 7 -15.42 -11.11 2.70
CA ASP A 7 -14.73 -12.37 2.52
C ASP A 7 -13.88 -12.34 1.27
N ASN A 8 -14.31 -11.58 0.28
CA ASN A 8 -13.56 -11.46 -0.95
C ASN A 8 -12.31 -10.63 -0.78
N VAL A 9 -12.35 -9.67 0.13
CA VAL A 9 -11.19 -8.85 0.43
C VAL A 9 -10.51 -9.45 1.66
N LYS A 10 -9.79 -10.50 1.42
CA LYS A 10 -9.09 -11.15 2.51
C LYS A 10 -7.80 -10.41 2.79
N ILE A 11 -7.75 -9.84 3.97
CA ILE A 11 -6.54 -9.21 4.42
C ILE A 11 -5.65 -10.28 5.00
N ASN A 12 -4.58 -10.58 4.31
CA ASN A 12 -3.61 -11.54 4.81
C ASN A 12 -2.54 -10.77 5.56
N HIS A 13 -2.66 -10.73 6.87
CA HIS A 13 -1.73 -9.97 7.69
C HIS A 13 -0.30 -10.45 7.52
N GLU A 14 -0.12 -11.72 7.26
CA GLU A 14 1.22 -12.26 7.07
C GLU A 14 1.85 -11.69 5.80
N GLU A 15 1.09 -11.63 4.73
CA GLU A 15 1.59 -11.05 3.50
C GLU A 15 1.86 -9.56 3.64
N LEU A 16 0.96 -8.86 4.33
CA LEU A 16 1.16 -7.44 4.57
C LEU A 16 2.40 -7.20 5.41
N THR A 17 2.60 -8.00 6.44
CA THR A 17 3.78 -7.88 7.27
C THR A 17 5.05 -8.05 6.44
N LYS A 18 5.09 -9.07 5.61
CA LYS A 18 6.25 -9.31 4.76
C LYS A 18 6.45 -8.18 3.76
N PHE A 19 5.36 -7.71 3.17
CA PHE A 19 5.43 -6.63 2.20
C PHE A 19 6.04 -5.39 2.80
N PHE A 20 5.49 -4.94 3.94
CA PHE A 20 5.96 -3.71 4.55
C PHE A 20 7.36 -3.87 5.14
N ASN A 21 7.68 -5.05 5.67
CA ASN A 21 9.03 -5.28 6.18
C ASN A 21 10.08 -5.19 5.08
N SER A 22 9.72 -5.54 3.85
CA SER A 22 10.66 -5.42 2.73
C SER A 22 11.02 -3.98 2.45
N PHE A 23 10.21 -3.04 2.92
CA PHE A 23 10.49 -1.61 2.83
C PHE A 23 10.94 -1.03 4.16
N GLN A 24 11.25 -1.91 5.12
CA GLN A 24 11.72 -1.50 6.45
C GLN A 24 10.63 -0.74 7.22
N ILE A 25 9.39 -1.13 7.01
CA ILE A 25 8.25 -0.54 7.69
C ILE A 25 7.70 -1.55 8.69
N ASN A 26 7.54 -1.13 9.95
CA ASN A 26 6.91 -1.97 10.95
C ASN A 26 5.41 -1.97 10.72
N TYR A 27 4.85 -3.17 10.61
CA TYR A 27 3.43 -3.30 10.37
C TYR A 27 2.71 -3.59 11.69
N ASP A 28 2.11 -2.56 12.26
CA ASP A 28 1.22 -2.71 13.42
C ASP A 28 -0.22 -2.65 12.96
N ASN A 29 -0.53 -1.66 12.13
CA ASN A 29 -1.85 -1.57 11.52
C ASN A 29 -1.66 -0.98 10.13
N LEU A 30 -2.67 -1.20 9.29
CA LEU A 30 -2.55 -0.83 7.89
C LEU A 30 -2.45 0.68 7.70
N GLU A 31 -3.21 1.44 8.46
CA GLU A 31 -3.18 2.89 8.30
C GLU A 31 -1.79 3.46 8.55
N GLN A 32 -1.17 3.03 9.63
CA GLN A 32 0.14 3.54 9.96
C GLN A 32 1.19 3.07 8.99
N ALA A 33 1.11 1.80 8.60
CA ALA A 33 2.06 1.26 7.63
C ALA A 33 1.94 1.97 6.29
N MET A 34 0.73 2.26 5.86
CA MET A 34 0.52 2.98 4.61
C MET A 34 1.01 4.41 4.69
N GLU A 35 0.84 5.05 5.85
CA GLU A 35 1.35 6.40 6.02
C GLU A 35 2.87 6.44 5.83
N GLU A 36 3.57 5.49 6.43
CA GLU A 36 5.01 5.43 6.25
C GLU A 36 5.38 5.06 4.81
N PHE A 37 4.63 4.15 4.21
CA PHE A 37 4.87 3.76 2.82
C PHE A 37 4.76 4.96 1.88
N LEU A 38 3.68 5.73 2.03
CA LEU A 38 3.46 6.89 1.18
C LEU A 38 4.50 7.97 1.43
N THR A 39 4.96 8.10 2.67
CA THR A 39 6.03 9.04 2.99
C THR A 39 7.31 8.66 2.26
N GLN A 40 7.67 7.38 2.25
CA GLN A 40 8.84 6.92 1.53
C GLN A 40 8.71 7.15 0.03
N ARG A 41 7.53 6.87 -0.51
CA ARG A 41 7.29 7.06 -1.93
C ARG A 41 7.41 8.53 -2.30
N ASN A 42 6.85 9.42 -1.49
CA ASN A 42 6.93 10.85 -1.76
C ASN A 42 8.36 11.33 -1.68
N LYS A 43 9.13 10.80 -0.76
CA LYS A 43 10.55 11.15 -0.67
C LYS A 43 11.29 10.76 -1.96
N LEU A 44 11.02 9.58 -2.47
CA LEU A 44 11.64 9.14 -3.72
C LEU A 44 11.26 10.07 -4.87
N ARG A 45 10.01 10.47 -4.92
CA ARG A 45 9.56 11.39 -5.98
C ARG A 45 10.24 12.75 -5.85
N ASN A 46 10.42 13.23 -4.63
CA ASN A 46 11.10 14.49 -4.40
C ASN A 46 12.56 14.42 -4.81
N GLU A 47 13.16 13.26 -4.70
CA GLU A 47 14.54 13.03 -5.14
C GLU A 47 14.62 12.67 -6.61
N LYS A 48 13.49 12.71 -7.30
CA LYS A 48 13.37 12.38 -8.72
C LYS A 48 13.69 10.92 -9.02
N ASN A 49 13.55 10.05 -8.03
CA ASN A 49 13.70 8.62 -8.21
C ASN A 49 12.36 8.02 -8.61
N PHE A 50 11.84 8.45 -9.75
CA PHE A 50 10.49 8.07 -10.17
C PHE A 50 10.39 6.59 -10.44
N ASN A 51 11.45 5.97 -10.94
CA ASN A 51 11.41 4.53 -11.21
C ASN A 51 11.18 3.74 -9.94
N GLN A 52 11.86 4.09 -8.86
CA GLN A 52 11.68 3.38 -7.61
C GLN A 52 10.32 3.65 -7.00
N ALA A 53 9.84 4.89 -7.13
CA ALA A 53 8.49 5.21 -6.64
C ALA A 53 7.44 4.40 -7.39
N ASP A 54 7.62 4.23 -8.70
CA ASP A 54 6.69 3.43 -9.49
C ASP A 54 6.75 1.96 -9.09
N VAL A 55 7.93 1.44 -8.80
CA VAL A 55 8.06 0.06 -8.34
C VAL A 55 7.30 -0.13 -7.03
N MET A 56 7.41 0.82 -6.11
CA MET A 56 6.67 0.73 -4.87
C MET A 56 5.16 0.67 -5.13
N ARG A 57 4.69 1.53 -6.00
CA ARG A 57 3.26 1.54 -6.34
C ARG A 57 2.82 0.23 -6.99
N ASP A 58 3.64 -0.30 -7.89
CA ASP A 58 3.31 -1.55 -8.56
C ASP A 58 3.24 -2.71 -7.57
N LYS A 59 4.19 -2.76 -6.65
CA LYS A 59 4.18 -3.81 -5.63
C LYS A 59 2.97 -3.68 -4.72
N LEU A 60 2.59 -2.46 -4.39
CA LEU A 60 1.39 -2.24 -3.58
C LEU A 60 0.15 -2.73 -4.32
N LYS A 61 0.09 -2.47 -5.61
CA LYS A 61 -1.04 -2.93 -6.42
C LYS A 61 -1.15 -4.46 -6.42
N GLU A 62 -0.02 -5.14 -6.39
CA GLU A 62 -0.03 -6.59 -6.39
C GLU A 62 -0.74 -7.18 -5.17
N ILE A 63 -0.74 -6.48 -4.06
CA ILE A 63 -1.45 -6.94 -2.88
C ILE A 63 -2.86 -6.37 -2.78
N GLY A 64 -3.29 -5.65 -3.81
CA GLY A 64 -4.67 -5.18 -3.89
C GLY A 64 -4.89 -3.77 -3.39
N LEU A 65 -3.84 -3.02 -3.12
CA LEU A 65 -3.96 -1.64 -2.66
C LEU A 65 -3.60 -0.67 -3.78
N LEU A 66 -4.41 0.35 -3.92
CA LEU A 66 -4.22 1.36 -4.95
C LEU A 66 -4.08 2.73 -4.30
N ILE A 67 -3.26 3.58 -4.92
CA ILE A 67 -3.12 4.96 -4.48
C ILE A 67 -4.07 5.81 -5.29
N LYS A 68 -4.82 6.66 -4.62
CA LYS A 68 -5.83 7.47 -5.27
C LYS A 68 -5.20 8.53 -6.16
N ASP A 69 -5.73 8.66 -7.37
CA ASP A 69 -5.25 9.67 -8.30
C ASP A 69 -5.55 11.06 -7.77
N GLY A 70 -4.56 11.92 -7.86
CA GLY A 70 -4.73 13.30 -7.42
C GLY A 70 -4.54 13.51 -5.94
N ASP A 71 -4.44 12.44 -5.17
CA ASP A 71 -4.21 12.55 -3.73
C ASP A 71 -3.26 11.43 -3.32
N ASP A 72 -1.98 11.74 -3.30
CA ASP A 72 -0.95 10.75 -3.03
C ASP A 72 -0.99 10.24 -1.59
N ASN A 73 -1.78 10.85 -0.73
CA ASN A 73 -1.90 10.44 0.66
C ASN A 73 -3.12 9.58 0.90
N SER A 74 -3.89 9.26 -0.14
CA SER A 74 -5.08 8.43 -0.02
C SER A 74 -4.89 7.14 -0.77
N TRP A 75 -5.51 6.08 -0.24
CA TRP A 75 -5.40 4.77 -0.83
C TRP A 75 -6.71 4.01 -0.60
N TYR A 76 -6.88 2.95 -1.37
CA TYR A 76 -8.10 2.13 -1.25
C TYR A 76 -7.81 0.73 -1.76
N TRP A 77 -8.70 -0.20 -1.39
CA TRP A 77 -8.59 -1.56 -1.87
C TRP A 77 -9.18 -1.68 -3.27
N GLU A 78 -8.52 -2.45 -4.10
CA GLU A 78 -8.91 -2.56 -5.51
C GLU A 78 -10.35 -3.05 -5.67
N ASN A 79 -10.80 -3.92 -4.78
CA ASN A 79 -12.12 -4.53 -4.88
C ASN A 79 -13.15 -3.85 -4.00
N SER A 80 -12.87 -2.73 -3.44
CA SER A 80 -13.83 -2.06 -2.56
C SER A 80 -14.74 -1.09 -3.32
#